data_3df498defe969fd020cb47db9c45ddd4
#
_entry.id   3df498defe969fd020cb47db9c45ddd4
#
_cell.length_a   1.000
_cell.length_b   1.000
_cell.length_c   1.000
_cell.angle_alpha   90.00
_cell.angle_beta   90.00
_cell.angle_gamma   90.00
#
_symmetry.space_group_name_H-M   'P 1'
#
loop_
_entity.id
_entity.type
_entity.pdbx_description
1 polymer ?
#
loop_
_entity_poly.entity_id
_entity_poly.type
_entity_poly.pdbx_seq_one_letter_code
_entity_poly.pdbx_strand_id
1 'polypeptide(L)'
;MKKIYVYFLSLIVAGLFAACDLNDPNLFHDYNPPSPPSGIVVLNGDNRVDLYWNDNYEDDLAGYNVYYSYSYDGKYKLLGSTQSDYFTDWGPANGVTYYYAVTAYDYNGNESDLSYDVAYATPRPEGFNQAIFDYKRFPENSGYSFANYTVVPYDDLGSDFFFENYNGDFYLDVWDDSDIQDMGHTSDIYDITYAPTSGWNQYKYEQAIVGHTYVIWTWDNHYAKVRVKSITNERVVFDWTYQLAEGNKELKVNPKTKREPLHKENLSGRHLAGK
;
A
#
# COMPACT_ATOMS: atom_id res chain seq x y z
N MET A 1 -54.50 -64.94 36.03
CA MET A 1 -53.60 -63.89 36.56
C MET A 1 -52.17 -64.00 35.89
N LYS A 2 -52.09 -63.88 34.57
CA LYS A 2 -50.76 -63.94 33.85
C LYS A 2 -50.65 -62.96 32.68
N LYS A 3 -51.48 -61.92 32.59
CA LYS A 3 -51.42 -60.95 31.45
C LYS A 3 -51.11 -59.50 31.83
N ILE A 4 -50.78 -59.20 33.07
CA ILE A 4 -50.56 -57.81 33.56
C ILE A 4 -49.05 -57.46 33.63
N TYR A 5 -48.14 -58.44 33.65
CA TYR A 5 -46.69 -58.21 33.77
C TYR A 5 -45.99 -57.83 32.45
N VAL A 6 -46.60 -58.07 31.30
CA VAL A 6 -45.95 -57.83 29.98
C VAL A 6 -46.07 -56.36 29.58
N TYR A 7 -47.07 -55.62 30.09
CA TYR A 7 -47.24 -54.20 29.72
C TYR A 7 -46.38 -53.22 30.54
N PHE A 8 -45.87 -53.61 31.70
CA PHE A 8 -45.03 -52.77 32.53
C PHE A 8 -43.56 -52.80 32.11
N LEU A 9 -43.11 -53.86 31.44
CA LEU A 9 -41.72 -53.94 30.98
C LEU A 9 -41.51 -53.23 29.65
N SER A 10 -42.55 -53.00 28.84
CA SER A 10 -42.45 -52.25 27.57
C SER A 10 -42.46 -50.74 27.75
N LEU A 11 -42.95 -50.22 28.90
CA LEU A 11 -42.94 -48.77 29.16
C LEU A 11 -41.60 -48.24 29.73
N ILE A 12 -40.77 -49.12 30.30
CA ILE A 12 -39.47 -48.76 30.88
C ILE A 12 -38.39 -48.71 29.79
N VAL A 13 -38.53 -49.43 28.70
CA VAL A 13 -37.57 -49.43 27.58
C VAL A 13 -37.77 -48.24 26.62
N ALA A 14 -38.96 -47.65 26.58
CA ALA A 14 -39.26 -46.46 25.76
C ALA A 14 -38.73 -45.14 26.37
N GLY A 15 -38.38 -45.12 27.67
CA GLY A 15 -37.90 -43.93 28.38
C GLY A 15 -36.39 -43.70 28.36
N LEU A 16 -35.60 -44.63 27.75
CA LEU A 16 -34.13 -44.53 27.76
C LEU A 16 -33.50 -44.07 26.43
N PHE A 17 -34.31 -43.67 25.43
CA PHE A 17 -33.84 -43.13 24.17
C PHE A 17 -34.06 -41.62 24.01
N ALA A 18 -34.43 -40.88 25.11
CA ALA A 18 -34.25 -39.45 25.17
C ALA A 18 -32.80 -39.16 25.59
N ALA A 19 -31.84 -39.82 24.98
CA ALA A 19 -30.44 -39.48 25.10
C ALA A 19 -30.20 -38.27 24.17
N CYS A 20 -29.79 -37.18 24.78
CA CYS A 20 -29.22 -35.99 24.19
C CYS A 20 -28.87 -36.16 22.71
N ASP A 21 -29.50 -35.35 21.90
CA ASP A 21 -29.05 -35.17 20.51
C ASP A 21 -27.72 -34.46 20.57
N LEU A 22 -26.60 -35.24 20.72
CA LEU A 22 -25.23 -34.76 20.72
C LEU A 22 -24.78 -34.24 19.33
N ASN A 23 -25.71 -34.24 18.37
CA ASN A 23 -25.55 -33.71 17.02
C ASN A 23 -26.38 -32.43 16.79
N ASP A 24 -26.67 -31.65 17.82
CA ASP A 24 -27.18 -30.30 17.61
C ASP A 24 -26.02 -29.46 17.02
N PRO A 25 -26.07 -29.08 15.74
CA PRO A 25 -25.01 -28.26 15.14
C PRO A 25 -24.84 -26.90 15.83
N ASN A 26 -25.78 -26.50 16.70
CA ASN A 26 -25.70 -25.26 17.46
C ASN A 26 -25.02 -25.44 18.84
N LEU A 27 -24.73 -26.67 19.27
CA LEU A 27 -24.16 -26.93 20.61
C LEU A 27 -22.67 -26.51 20.72
N PHE A 28 -21.99 -26.28 19.57
CA PHE A 28 -20.57 -25.90 19.48
C PHE A 28 -20.34 -24.75 18.51
N HIS A 29 -21.34 -23.88 18.29
CA HIS A 29 -21.14 -22.73 17.44
C HIS A 29 -20.25 -21.73 18.18
N ASP A 30 -19.09 -21.46 17.62
CA ASP A 30 -18.23 -20.38 18.12
C ASP A 30 -18.78 -19.03 17.66
N TYR A 31 -18.88 -18.08 18.60
CA TYR A 31 -19.33 -16.72 18.38
C TYR A 31 -18.22 -15.69 18.63
N ASN A 32 -16.99 -16.13 18.92
CA ASN A 32 -15.89 -15.25 19.22
C ASN A 32 -15.13 -14.92 17.92
N PRO A 33 -15.11 -13.65 17.47
CA PRO A 33 -14.31 -13.30 16.31
C PRO A 33 -12.81 -13.35 16.63
N PRO A 34 -11.96 -13.55 15.60
CA PRO A 34 -10.53 -13.40 15.75
C PRO A 34 -10.13 -11.97 16.20
N SER A 35 -8.91 -11.79 16.63
CA SER A 35 -8.35 -10.46 16.94
C SER A 35 -8.25 -9.61 15.67
N PRO A 36 -8.45 -8.28 15.75
CA PRO A 36 -8.20 -7.39 14.62
C PRO A 36 -6.73 -7.48 14.16
N PRO A 37 -6.46 -7.57 12.84
CA PRO A 37 -5.10 -7.55 12.30
C PRO A 37 -4.33 -6.29 12.73
N SER A 38 -3.01 -6.41 12.83
CA SER A 38 -2.12 -5.33 13.28
C SER A 38 -0.85 -5.25 12.45
N GLY A 39 -0.13 -4.14 12.57
CA GLY A 39 1.13 -3.95 11.85
C GLY A 39 0.93 -3.70 10.35
N ILE A 40 -0.16 -3.03 9.97
CA ILE A 40 -0.45 -2.76 8.57
C ILE A 40 0.64 -1.88 7.95
N VAL A 41 1.27 -2.41 6.91
CA VAL A 41 2.24 -1.70 6.06
C VAL A 41 1.63 -1.48 4.69
N VAL A 42 1.78 -0.27 4.16
CA VAL A 42 1.23 0.13 2.86
C VAL A 42 2.37 0.58 1.95
N LEU A 43 2.43 0.04 0.74
CA LEU A 43 3.37 0.44 -0.31
C LEU A 43 2.60 1.02 -1.50
N ASN A 44 2.94 2.26 -1.86
CA ASN A 44 2.39 2.92 -3.04
C ASN A 44 3.09 2.43 -4.31
N GLY A 45 2.33 2.15 -5.36
CA GLY A 45 2.80 1.91 -6.71
C GLY A 45 1.99 2.70 -7.73
N ASP A 46 2.25 2.48 -9.02
CA ASP A 46 1.48 3.08 -10.11
C ASP A 46 0.13 2.36 -10.25
N ASN A 47 -0.96 3.09 -9.95
CA ASN A 47 -2.34 2.56 -9.90
C ASN A 47 -2.45 1.27 -9.05
N ARG A 48 -1.63 1.17 -8.02
CA ARG A 48 -1.50 -0.02 -7.19
C ARG A 48 -1.18 0.35 -5.75
N VAL A 49 -1.72 -0.43 -4.82
CA VAL A 49 -1.34 -0.40 -3.41
C VAL A 49 -1.13 -1.83 -2.92
N ASP A 50 0.05 -2.11 -2.38
CA ASP A 50 0.35 -3.36 -1.71
C ASP A 50 0.18 -3.18 -0.20
N LEU A 51 -0.57 -4.07 0.41
CA LEU A 51 -0.84 -4.10 1.85
C LEU A 51 -0.26 -5.37 2.45
N TYR A 52 0.40 -5.24 3.59
CA TYR A 52 0.94 -6.33 4.39
C TYR A 52 0.54 -6.12 5.85
N TRP A 53 0.39 -7.19 6.61
CA TRP A 53 0.09 -7.14 8.04
C TRP A 53 0.69 -8.33 8.78
N ASN A 54 0.65 -8.32 10.09
CA ASN A 54 1.08 -9.45 10.90
C ASN A 54 0.01 -10.54 10.84
N ASP A 55 0.44 -11.79 10.71
CA ASP A 55 -0.46 -12.94 10.80
C ASP A 55 -1.21 -12.96 12.14
N ASN A 56 -2.46 -13.36 12.08
CA ASN A 56 -3.22 -13.79 13.24
C ASN A 56 -2.87 -15.25 13.58
N TYR A 57 -2.97 -15.61 14.87
CA TYR A 57 -2.54 -16.91 15.37
C TYR A 57 -3.69 -17.78 15.91
N GLU A 58 -4.94 -17.38 15.71
CA GLU A 58 -6.12 -18.13 16.10
C GLU A 58 -6.24 -19.41 15.25
N ASP A 59 -6.46 -20.56 15.91
CA ASP A 59 -6.48 -21.89 15.26
C ASP A 59 -7.65 -22.05 14.26
N ASP A 60 -8.68 -21.26 14.39
CA ASP A 60 -9.89 -21.25 13.56
C ASP A 60 -9.93 -20.11 12.54
N LEU A 61 -8.83 -19.38 12.36
CA LEU A 61 -8.72 -18.31 11.36
C LEU A 61 -8.99 -18.86 9.95
N ALA A 62 -9.97 -18.25 9.26
CA ALA A 62 -10.31 -18.61 7.88
C ALA A 62 -9.71 -17.64 6.85
N GLY A 63 -9.43 -16.39 7.24
CA GLY A 63 -8.82 -15.39 6.36
C GLY A 63 -9.05 -13.95 6.79
N TYR A 64 -8.86 -13.04 5.84
CA TYR A 64 -8.91 -11.61 6.03
C TYR A 64 -9.80 -10.94 5.00
N ASN A 65 -10.52 -9.92 5.42
CA ASN A 65 -11.22 -9.00 4.54
C ASN A 65 -10.50 -7.65 4.53
N VAL A 66 -10.23 -7.13 3.32
CA VAL A 66 -9.59 -5.85 3.11
C VAL A 66 -10.63 -4.82 2.72
N TYR A 67 -10.58 -3.66 3.34
CA TYR A 67 -11.53 -2.57 3.15
C TYR A 67 -10.80 -1.28 2.79
N TYR A 68 -11.48 -0.41 2.05
CA TYR A 68 -10.99 0.94 1.73
C TYR A 68 -12.03 2.02 1.97
N SER A 69 -11.57 3.25 2.15
CA SER A 69 -12.38 4.46 2.22
C SER A 69 -11.62 5.63 1.62
N TYR A 70 -12.31 6.66 1.15
CA TYR A 70 -11.71 7.94 0.73
C TYR A 70 -11.48 8.91 1.89
N SER A 71 -11.89 8.59 3.09
CA SER A 71 -11.73 9.40 4.29
C SER A 71 -11.42 8.50 5.48
N TYR A 72 -10.57 8.99 6.39
CA TYR A 72 -10.21 8.27 7.62
C TYR A 72 -11.45 7.87 8.44
N ASP A 73 -12.37 8.82 8.63
CA ASP A 73 -13.62 8.62 9.40
C ASP A 73 -14.79 8.16 8.50
N GLY A 74 -14.50 7.82 7.25
CA GLY A 74 -15.51 7.42 6.27
C GLY A 74 -16.04 6.00 6.48
N LYS A 75 -17.05 5.66 5.68
CA LYS A 75 -17.50 4.28 5.59
C LYS A 75 -16.52 3.47 4.76
N TYR A 76 -16.00 2.42 5.37
CA TYR A 76 -15.13 1.48 4.69
C TYR A 76 -15.95 0.49 3.86
N LYS A 77 -15.53 0.28 2.62
CA LYS A 77 -16.14 -0.65 1.66
C LYS A 77 -15.24 -1.86 1.51
N LEU A 78 -15.84 -3.04 1.46
CA LEU A 78 -15.11 -4.26 1.17
C LEU A 78 -14.45 -4.15 -0.22
N LEU A 79 -13.15 -4.39 -0.27
CA LEU A 79 -12.35 -4.42 -1.48
C LEU A 79 -12.16 -5.87 -1.96
N GLY A 80 -11.86 -6.77 -1.03
CA GLY A 80 -11.66 -8.19 -1.31
C GLY A 80 -11.28 -8.97 -0.07
N SER A 81 -11.07 -10.28 -0.25
CA SER A 81 -10.67 -11.19 0.81
C SER A 81 -9.42 -11.97 0.41
N THR A 82 -8.61 -12.40 1.39
CA THR A 82 -7.41 -13.22 1.19
C THR A 82 -7.21 -14.16 2.38
N GLN A 83 -6.49 -15.25 2.16
CA GLN A 83 -6.00 -16.13 3.22
C GLN A 83 -4.55 -15.84 3.62
N SER A 84 -3.91 -14.91 2.92
CA SER A 84 -2.52 -14.51 3.16
C SER A 84 -2.47 -13.22 3.99
N ASP A 85 -1.35 -12.96 4.60
CA ASP A 85 -1.00 -11.74 5.35
C ASP A 85 -0.70 -10.53 4.45
N TYR A 86 -1.09 -10.62 3.18
CA TYR A 86 -0.93 -9.55 2.20
C TYR A 86 -2.12 -9.47 1.22
N PHE A 87 -2.29 -8.28 0.63
CA PHE A 87 -3.27 -8.03 -0.43
C PHE A 87 -2.77 -6.93 -1.36
N THR A 88 -3.00 -7.08 -2.66
CA THR A 88 -2.72 -6.03 -3.65
C THR A 88 -4.01 -5.45 -4.20
N ASP A 89 -4.20 -4.14 -4.02
CA ASP A 89 -5.24 -3.36 -4.68
C ASP A 89 -4.71 -2.86 -6.04
N TRP A 90 -5.35 -3.29 -7.12
CA TRP A 90 -5.02 -2.94 -8.51
C TRP A 90 -5.91 -1.84 -9.11
N GLY A 91 -6.78 -1.25 -8.29
CA GLY A 91 -7.80 -0.32 -8.77
C GLY A 91 -7.64 1.14 -8.38
N PRO A 92 -6.73 1.53 -7.46
CA PRO A 92 -6.68 2.90 -6.99
C PRO A 92 -6.10 3.84 -8.07
N ALA A 93 -6.74 4.99 -8.24
CA ALA A 93 -6.25 6.02 -9.15
C ALA A 93 -5.06 6.76 -8.53
N ASN A 94 -4.04 7.05 -9.36
CA ASN A 94 -2.92 7.88 -8.96
C ASN A 94 -3.36 9.29 -8.49
N GLY A 95 -2.70 9.82 -7.47
CA GLY A 95 -2.98 11.14 -6.91
C GLY A 95 -4.19 11.20 -5.96
N VAL A 96 -4.93 10.09 -5.79
CA VAL A 96 -6.08 9.99 -4.87
C VAL A 96 -5.65 9.27 -3.59
N THR A 97 -5.99 9.83 -2.44
CA THR A 97 -5.70 9.18 -1.15
C THR A 97 -6.79 8.19 -0.79
N TYR A 98 -6.36 6.97 -0.47
CA TYR A 98 -7.19 5.87 0.00
C TYR A 98 -6.77 5.47 1.40
N TYR A 99 -7.75 5.24 2.28
CA TYR A 99 -7.55 4.70 3.63
C TYR A 99 -7.93 3.23 3.62
N TYR A 100 -7.10 2.38 4.21
CA TYR A 100 -7.30 0.94 4.24
C TYR A 100 -7.48 0.44 5.66
N ALA A 101 -8.19 -0.66 5.80
CA ALA A 101 -8.31 -1.40 7.04
C ALA A 101 -8.52 -2.88 6.72
N VAL A 102 -8.11 -3.74 7.64
CA VAL A 102 -8.22 -5.19 7.49
C VAL A 102 -8.97 -5.74 8.69
N THR A 103 -9.82 -6.75 8.45
CA THR A 103 -10.44 -7.58 9.49
C THR A 103 -9.97 -9.01 9.32
N ALA A 104 -10.00 -9.80 10.38
CA ALA A 104 -9.84 -11.24 10.35
C ALA A 104 -11.21 -11.91 10.52
N TYR A 105 -11.43 -13.06 9.89
CA TYR A 105 -12.66 -13.85 10.07
C TYR A 105 -12.33 -15.33 10.25
N ASP A 106 -13.14 -16.02 11.01
CA ASP A 106 -13.01 -17.45 11.31
C ASP A 106 -13.86 -18.34 10.39
N TYR A 107 -13.76 -19.68 10.56
CA TYR A 107 -14.55 -20.64 9.82
C TYR A 107 -16.04 -20.65 10.19
N ASN A 108 -16.42 -20.02 11.31
CA ASN A 108 -17.82 -19.87 11.73
C ASN A 108 -18.46 -18.59 11.14
N GLY A 109 -17.65 -17.72 10.50
CA GLY A 109 -18.08 -16.47 9.89
C GLY A 109 -18.11 -15.29 10.86
N ASN A 110 -17.51 -15.42 12.06
CA ASN A 110 -17.32 -14.28 12.95
C ASN A 110 -16.19 -13.40 12.42
N GLU A 111 -16.44 -12.11 12.32
CA GLU A 111 -15.47 -11.14 11.78
C GLU A 111 -15.06 -10.15 12.88
N SER A 112 -13.77 -9.86 12.96
CA SER A 112 -13.19 -8.92 13.92
C SER A 112 -13.60 -7.47 13.64
N ASP A 113 -13.29 -6.57 14.57
CA ASP A 113 -13.23 -5.14 14.28
C ASP A 113 -12.17 -4.82 13.22
N LEU A 114 -12.24 -3.63 12.62
CA LEU A 114 -11.19 -3.14 11.72
C LEU A 114 -9.86 -2.98 12.47
N SER A 115 -8.76 -3.23 11.77
CA SER A 115 -7.41 -2.93 12.25
C SER A 115 -7.31 -1.50 12.80
N TYR A 116 -6.53 -1.33 13.88
CA TYR A 116 -6.35 -0.03 14.54
C TYR A 116 -5.22 0.82 13.96
N ASP A 117 -4.46 0.27 13.03
CA ASP A 117 -3.38 0.99 12.36
C ASP A 117 -3.96 2.03 11.40
N VAL A 118 -3.35 3.22 11.37
CA VAL A 118 -3.66 4.21 10.33
C VAL A 118 -2.92 3.81 9.06
N ALA A 119 -3.65 3.18 8.14
CA ALA A 119 -3.12 2.74 6.85
C ALA A 119 -3.74 3.59 5.74
N TYR A 120 -2.92 4.33 5.01
CA TYR A 120 -3.36 5.10 3.84
C TYR A 120 -2.30 5.11 2.75
N ALA A 121 -2.72 5.34 1.52
CA ALA A 121 -1.88 5.43 0.34
C ALA A 121 -2.36 6.52 -0.60
N THR A 122 -1.41 7.17 -1.26
CA THR A 122 -1.67 8.02 -2.43
C THR A 122 -0.84 7.43 -3.58
N PRO A 123 -1.40 6.52 -4.38
CA PRO A 123 -0.72 5.90 -5.52
C PRO A 123 -0.17 6.97 -6.45
N ARG A 124 0.94 6.68 -7.09
CA ARG A 124 1.63 7.62 -7.95
C ARG A 124 2.30 6.92 -9.12
N PRO A 125 2.48 7.61 -10.25
CA PRO A 125 3.23 7.07 -11.37
C PRO A 125 4.67 6.73 -10.97
N GLU A 126 5.17 5.63 -11.50
CA GLU A 126 6.54 5.19 -11.35
C GLU A 126 7.06 4.54 -12.63
N GLY A 127 8.36 4.55 -12.80
CA GLY A 127 9.01 3.89 -13.93
C GLY A 127 10.38 3.36 -13.57
N PHE A 128 10.77 2.28 -14.23
CA PHE A 128 12.01 1.57 -13.93
C PHE A 128 12.91 1.48 -15.16
N ASN A 129 14.22 1.54 -14.91
CA ASN A 129 15.26 1.42 -15.94
C ASN A 129 15.10 2.42 -17.10
N GLN A 130 14.57 3.61 -16.80
CA GLN A 130 14.49 4.70 -17.74
C GLN A 130 15.89 5.22 -18.04
N ALA A 131 16.15 5.71 -19.25
CA ALA A 131 17.46 6.25 -19.62
C ALA A 131 17.32 7.62 -20.28
N ILE A 132 18.21 8.54 -19.88
CA ILE A 132 18.46 9.80 -20.59
C ILE A 132 19.96 9.92 -20.89
N PHE A 133 20.29 10.72 -21.89
CA PHE A 133 21.64 10.81 -22.44
C PHE A 133 22.30 12.15 -22.10
N ASP A 134 23.62 12.24 -22.27
CA ASP A 134 24.38 13.48 -22.10
C ASP A 134 23.88 14.58 -23.03
N TYR A 135 23.44 15.71 -22.46
CA TYR A 135 22.76 16.77 -23.21
C TYR A 135 23.66 17.44 -24.25
N LYS A 136 24.96 17.43 -24.05
CA LYS A 136 25.91 17.99 -25.03
C LYS A 136 26.04 17.14 -26.29
N ARG A 137 25.82 15.84 -26.16
CA ARG A 137 25.96 14.88 -27.27
C ARG A 137 24.62 14.46 -27.88
N PHE A 138 23.59 14.38 -27.06
CA PHE A 138 22.26 13.87 -27.44
C PHE A 138 21.16 14.78 -26.89
N PRO A 139 21.13 16.08 -27.27
CA PRO A 139 20.21 17.07 -26.67
C PRO A 139 18.74 16.67 -26.73
N GLU A 140 18.31 15.98 -27.79
CA GLU A 140 16.92 15.55 -27.99
C GLU A 140 16.46 14.43 -27.05
N ASN A 141 17.38 13.76 -26.35
CA ASN A 141 17.12 12.59 -25.51
C ASN A 141 17.72 12.73 -24.10
N SER A 142 17.96 13.93 -23.63
CA SER A 142 18.76 14.19 -22.42
C SER A 142 17.97 14.69 -21.23
N GLY A 143 16.75 15.13 -21.43
CA GLY A 143 15.82 15.53 -20.39
C GLY A 143 14.75 14.47 -20.12
N TYR A 144 14.06 14.61 -18.99
CA TYR A 144 12.91 13.79 -18.62
C TYR A 144 11.76 14.64 -18.11
N SER A 145 10.54 14.35 -18.58
CA SER A 145 9.30 14.96 -18.12
C SER A 145 8.53 13.99 -17.23
N PHE A 146 8.38 14.32 -15.95
CA PHE A 146 7.55 13.53 -15.04
C PHE A 146 6.06 13.65 -15.34
N ALA A 147 5.62 14.82 -15.78
CA ALA A 147 4.20 15.03 -16.14
C ALA A 147 3.77 14.20 -17.35
N ASN A 148 4.69 13.96 -18.30
CA ASN A 148 4.43 13.21 -19.54
C ASN A 148 5.00 11.79 -19.52
N TYR A 149 5.73 11.38 -18.47
CA TYR A 149 6.36 10.06 -18.29
C TYR A 149 7.30 9.69 -19.45
N THR A 150 8.02 10.67 -20.00
CA THR A 150 8.80 10.47 -21.23
C THR A 150 10.10 11.24 -21.24
N VAL A 151 11.02 10.74 -22.08
CA VAL A 151 12.26 11.44 -22.43
C VAL A 151 11.92 12.59 -23.38
N VAL A 152 12.50 13.75 -23.13
CA VAL A 152 12.34 14.99 -23.90
C VAL A 152 13.71 15.63 -24.16
N PRO A 153 13.82 16.61 -25.09
CA PRO A 153 14.99 17.47 -25.15
C PRO A 153 15.27 18.13 -23.78
N TYR A 154 16.55 18.33 -23.44
CA TYR A 154 16.92 18.95 -22.15
C TYR A 154 16.32 20.37 -21.99
N ASP A 155 16.16 21.11 -23.08
CA ASP A 155 15.62 22.48 -23.14
C ASP A 155 14.13 22.57 -23.47
N ASP A 156 13.42 21.43 -23.46
CA ASP A 156 11.96 21.39 -23.53
C ASP A 156 11.37 22.01 -22.25
N LEU A 157 10.28 22.80 -22.39
CA LEU A 157 9.60 23.44 -21.26
C LEU A 157 9.06 22.47 -20.22
N GLY A 158 8.83 21.21 -20.61
CA GLY A 158 8.40 20.14 -19.72
C GLY A 158 9.55 19.27 -19.19
N SER A 159 10.81 19.63 -19.44
CA SER A 159 11.97 18.91 -18.90
C SER A 159 12.18 19.26 -17.44
N ASP A 160 11.95 18.30 -16.54
CA ASP A 160 12.09 18.49 -15.10
C ASP A 160 13.53 18.34 -14.62
N PHE A 161 14.31 17.51 -15.32
CA PHE A 161 15.77 17.36 -15.10
C PHE A 161 16.44 16.80 -16.32
N PHE A 162 17.78 16.95 -16.40
CA PHE A 162 18.58 16.42 -17.50
C PHE A 162 19.94 15.90 -17.00
N PHE A 163 20.65 15.17 -17.87
CA PHE A 163 21.92 14.53 -17.55
C PHE A 163 23.10 15.23 -18.26
N GLU A 164 24.14 15.51 -17.48
CA GLU A 164 25.40 16.07 -17.96
C GLU A 164 26.59 15.14 -17.70
N ASN A 165 27.43 14.97 -18.70
CA ASN A 165 28.81 14.49 -18.56
C ASN A 165 29.78 15.67 -18.73
N TYR A 166 30.32 16.16 -17.62
CA TYR A 166 31.34 17.21 -17.64
C TYR A 166 32.71 16.62 -17.42
N ASN A 167 33.45 16.29 -18.53
CA ASN A 167 34.81 15.74 -18.53
C ASN A 167 34.98 14.44 -17.70
N GLY A 168 33.97 13.63 -17.61
CA GLY A 168 33.93 12.38 -16.83
C GLY A 168 33.35 12.49 -15.46
N ASP A 169 32.98 13.67 -15.01
CA ASP A 169 32.10 13.90 -13.85
C ASP A 169 30.67 13.98 -14.34
N PHE A 170 29.75 13.28 -13.63
CA PHE A 170 28.37 13.09 -14.04
C PHE A 170 27.45 13.88 -13.11
N TYR A 171 26.46 14.57 -13.69
CA TYR A 171 25.52 15.41 -12.95
C TYR A 171 24.08 15.18 -13.40
N LEU A 172 23.16 15.37 -12.46
CA LEU A 172 21.74 15.57 -12.70
C LEU A 172 21.46 17.04 -12.46
N ASP A 173 20.99 17.72 -13.48
CA ASP A 173 20.72 19.16 -13.48
C ASP A 173 19.23 19.42 -13.51
N VAL A 174 18.78 20.47 -12.82
CA VAL A 174 17.42 21.01 -12.88
C VAL A 174 17.46 22.48 -13.29
N TRP A 175 16.32 23.00 -13.74
CA TRP A 175 16.19 24.42 -14.08
C TRP A 175 16.08 25.32 -12.83
N ASP A 176 16.24 26.63 -13.00
CA ASP A 176 16.30 27.62 -11.91
C ASP A 176 15.03 27.63 -11.03
N ASP A 177 13.87 27.27 -11.59
CA ASP A 177 12.57 27.22 -10.95
C ASP A 177 12.28 25.87 -10.28
N SER A 178 13.17 24.92 -10.38
CA SER A 178 13.12 23.59 -9.74
C SER A 178 14.23 23.44 -8.72
N ASP A 179 14.12 22.46 -7.83
CA ASP A 179 15.15 22.16 -6.83
C ASP A 179 15.50 20.68 -6.83
N ILE A 180 16.76 20.36 -6.51
CA ILE A 180 17.26 18.98 -6.40
C ILE A 180 18.05 18.80 -5.12
N GLN A 181 18.00 17.62 -4.54
CA GLN A 181 18.81 17.23 -3.39
C GLN A 181 19.17 15.75 -3.45
N ASP A 182 20.45 15.44 -3.25
CA ASP A 182 20.94 14.08 -3.05
C ASP A 182 20.54 13.58 -1.65
N MET A 183 19.79 12.48 -1.59
CA MET A 183 19.35 11.83 -0.35
C MET A 183 20.29 10.71 0.09
N GLY A 184 21.40 10.51 -0.63
CA GLY A 184 22.38 9.48 -0.37
C GLY A 184 22.01 8.11 -0.93
N HIS A 185 22.82 7.11 -0.54
CA HIS A 185 22.64 5.72 -0.99
C HIS A 185 21.38 5.09 -0.43
N THR A 186 20.62 4.42 -1.30
CA THR A 186 19.39 3.69 -0.95
C THR A 186 19.41 2.26 -1.48
N SER A 187 18.63 1.37 -0.87
CA SER A 187 18.46 -0.01 -1.36
C SER A 187 17.53 -0.06 -2.58
N ASP A 188 16.46 0.73 -2.53
CA ASP A 188 15.50 0.87 -3.63
C ASP A 188 14.91 2.29 -3.70
N ILE A 189 14.01 2.53 -4.66
CA ILE A 189 13.34 3.82 -4.87
C ILE A 189 12.33 4.15 -3.75
N TYR A 190 11.93 3.18 -2.93
CA TYR A 190 10.93 3.34 -1.87
C TYR A 190 11.52 3.73 -0.51
N ASP A 191 12.85 3.70 -0.34
CA ASP A 191 13.51 4.01 0.94
C ASP A 191 13.29 5.46 1.38
N ILE A 192 13.19 6.40 0.43
CA ILE A 192 12.89 7.81 0.74
C ILE A 192 11.38 7.98 0.83
N THR A 193 10.88 8.21 2.05
CA THR A 193 9.45 8.28 2.35
C THR A 193 8.89 9.68 2.31
N TYR A 194 9.74 10.72 2.44
CA TYR A 194 9.31 12.11 2.53
C TYR A 194 10.30 13.05 1.82
N ALA A 195 9.79 14.04 1.11
CA ALA A 195 10.62 15.06 0.49
C ALA A 195 11.24 15.98 1.57
N PRO A 196 12.49 16.42 1.38
CA PRO A 196 13.16 17.31 2.32
C PRO A 196 12.45 18.67 2.39
N THR A 197 12.55 19.31 3.55
CA THR A 197 11.98 20.64 3.77
C THR A 197 13.02 21.76 3.62
N SER A 198 14.29 21.40 3.52
CA SER A 198 15.43 22.30 3.39
C SER A 198 16.66 21.53 2.89
N GLY A 199 17.73 22.23 2.55
CA GLY A 199 18.97 21.61 2.11
C GLY A 199 19.04 21.40 0.60
N TRP A 200 18.15 22.02 -0.15
CA TRP A 200 18.16 22.03 -1.61
C TRP A 200 19.45 22.64 -2.16
N ASN A 201 19.99 22.04 -3.23
CA ASN A 201 21.22 22.51 -3.83
C ASN A 201 21.00 23.84 -4.57
N GLN A 202 21.65 24.90 -4.08
CA GLN A 202 21.54 26.23 -4.66
C GLN A 202 22.10 26.35 -6.08
N TYR A 203 22.94 25.40 -6.49
CA TYR A 203 23.55 25.39 -7.83
C TYR A 203 22.71 24.68 -8.87
N LYS A 204 21.56 24.10 -8.45
CA LYS A 204 20.60 23.44 -9.34
C LYS A 204 21.12 22.16 -10.03
N TYR A 205 22.13 21.52 -9.45
CA TYR A 205 22.62 20.22 -9.88
C TYR A 205 23.11 19.39 -8.69
N GLU A 206 23.16 18.10 -8.87
CA GLU A 206 23.80 17.15 -7.94
C GLU A 206 24.70 16.20 -8.72
N GLN A 207 25.80 15.76 -8.10
CA GLN A 207 26.62 14.72 -8.70
C GLN A 207 25.83 13.41 -8.81
N ALA A 208 25.75 12.85 -10.02
CA ALA A 208 25.06 11.59 -10.26
C ALA A 208 25.91 10.41 -9.78
N ILE A 209 25.44 9.71 -8.76
CA ILE A 209 26.13 8.58 -8.11
C ILE A 209 25.26 7.34 -8.18
N VAL A 210 25.82 6.22 -8.65
CA VAL A 210 25.10 4.93 -8.73
C VAL A 210 24.67 4.48 -7.34
N GLY A 211 23.39 4.11 -7.20
CA GLY A 211 22.76 3.68 -5.94
C GLY A 211 22.23 4.82 -5.09
N HIS A 212 22.46 6.10 -5.44
CA HIS A 212 21.87 7.23 -4.75
C HIS A 212 20.46 7.52 -5.27
N THR A 213 19.64 8.07 -4.39
CA THR A 213 18.30 8.59 -4.71
C THR A 213 18.29 10.10 -4.53
N TYR A 214 17.77 10.78 -5.51
CA TYR A 214 17.60 12.23 -5.55
C TYR A 214 16.13 12.58 -5.42
N VAL A 215 15.82 13.64 -4.70
CA VAL A 215 14.47 14.24 -4.70
C VAL A 215 14.54 15.52 -5.53
N ILE A 216 13.56 15.67 -6.42
CA ILE A 216 13.38 16.86 -7.25
C ILE A 216 12.05 17.51 -6.84
N TRP A 217 12.09 18.81 -6.56
CA TRP A 217 10.91 19.66 -6.40
C TRP A 217 10.72 20.42 -7.70
N THR A 218 9.68 20.03 -8.44
CA THR A 218 9.43 20.57 -9.79
C THR A 218 8.84 21.97 -9.75
N TRP A 219 8.98 22.71 -10.82
CA TRP A 219 8.50 24.08 -11.01
C TRP A 219 6.99 24.25 -10.76
N ASP A 220 6.20 23.19 -11.00
CA ASP A 220 4.75 23.14 -10.81
C ASP A 220 4.33 22.61 -9.42
N ASN A 221 5.28 22.67 -8.46
CA ASN A 221 5.08 22.32 -7.05
C ASN A 221 4.74 20.84 -6.79
N HIS A 222 5.30 19.93 -7.57
CA HIS A 222 5.25 18.49 -7.29
C HIS A 222 6.61 17.96 -6.84
N TYR A 223 6.64 16.72 -6.36
CA TYR A 223 7.87 16.06 -5.93
C TYR A 223 8.09 14.76 -6.67
N ALA A 224 9.32 14.57 -7.15
CA ALA A 224 9.74 13.34 -7.78
C ALA A 224 10.93 12.72 -7.06
N LYS A 225 11.12 11.41 -7.23
CA LYS A 225 12.36 10.72 -6.85
C LYS A 225 13.00 10.14 -8.11
N VAL A 226 14.31 10.20 -8.16
CA VAL A 226 15.15 9.59 -9.18
C VAL A 226 16.21 8.76 -8.49
N ARG A 227 16.24 7.44 -8.71
CA ARG A 227 17.29 6.57 -8.20
C ARG A 227 18.20 6.11 -9.32
N VAL A 228 19.46 6.48 -9.25
CA VAL A 228 20.44 6.14 -10.27
C VAL A 228 20.83 4.67 -10.20
N LYS A 229 20.67 3.93 -11.30
CA LYS A 229 20.95 2.50 -11.43
C LYS A 229 22.31 2.23 -12.06
N SER A 230 22.64 2.97 -13.12
CA SER A 230 23.93 2.88 -13.80
C SER A 230 24.25 4.15 -14.56
N ILE A 231 25.53 4.42 -14.74
CA ILE A 231 26.04 5.59 -15.48
C ILE A 231 27.09 5.13 -16.46
N THR A 232 27.10 5.72 -17.63
CA THR A 232 28.15 5.64 -18.62
C THR A 232 28.54 7.03 -19.11
N ASN A 233 29.58 7.17 -19.90
CA ASN A 233 29.96 8.46 -20.50
C ASN A 233 28.90 9.08 -21.41
N GLU A 234 27.85 8.32 -21.77
CA GLU A 234 26.83 8.75 -22.70
C GLU A 234 25.45 8.87 -22.07
N ARG A 235 25.15 8.13 -20.98
CA ARG A 235 23.81 8.06 -20.40
C ARG A 235 23.81 7.71 -18.93
N VAL A 236 22.73 8.09 -18.27
CA VAL A 236 22.30 7.61 -16.96
C VAL A 236 21.05 6.74 -17.10
N VAL A 237 20.99 5.63 -16.35
CA VAL A 237 19.81 4.78 -16.21
C VAL A 237 19.29 4.93 -14.78
N PHE A 238 17.98 5.12 -14.63
CA PHE A 238 17.35 5.41 -13.34
C PHE A 238 15.96 4.80 -13.21
N ASP A 239 15.53 4.61 -11.95
CA ASP A 239 14.16 4.39 -11.57
C ASP A 239 13.60 5.72 -11.07
N TRP A 240 12.29 5.95 -11.23
CA TRP A 240 11.65 7.19 -10.80
C TRP A 240 10.25 6.97 -10.23
N THR A 241 9.81 7.92 -9.39
CA THR A 241 8.41 8.05 -8.94
C THR A 241 8.02 9.52 -8.95
N TYR A 242 6.75 9.83 -9.20
CA TYR A 242 6.26 11.21 -9.27
C TYR A 242 4.98 11.38 -8.45
N GLN A 243 4.96 12.34 -7.51
CA GLN A 243 3.80 12.66 -6.69
C GLN A 243 2.87 13.64 -7.41
N LEU A 244 1.67 13.17 -7.78
CA LEU A 244 0.67 13.96 -8.52
C LEU A 244 -0.11 14.96 -7.65
N ALA A 245 -0.08 14.83 -6.34
CA ALA A 245 -0.73 15.78 -5.45
C ALA A 245 0.19 16.98 -5.22
N GLU A 246 -0.21 18.16 -5.70
CA GLU A 246 0.55 19.41 -5.59
C GLU A 246 0.93 19.70 -4.13
N GLY A 247 2.20 20.04 -3.90
CA GLY A 247 2.75 20.35 -2.57
C GLY A 247 2.82 19.15 -1.60
N ASN A 248 2.38 17.98 -2.00
CA ASN A 248 2.42 16.79 -1.14
C ASN A 248 3.83 16.20 -1.09
N LYS A 249 4.45 16.29 0.08
CA LYS A 249 5.80 15.80 0.35
C LYS A 249 5.87 14.30 0.67
N GLU A 250 4.74 13.60 0.79
CA GLU A 250 4.72 12.17 1.05
C GLU A 250 5.13 11.38 -0.20
N LEU A 251 6.32 10.81 -0.15
CA LEU A 251 6.89 10.00 -1.23
C LEU A 251 6.72 8.50 -0.99
N LYS A 252 6.37 8.11 0.23
CA LYS A 252 5.91 6.80 0.69
C LYS A 252 5.20 6.99 2.02
N VAL A 253 4.12 6.25 2.27
CA VAL A 253 3.42 6.32 3.56
C VAL A 253 4.27 5.74 4.69
N ASN A 254 4.34 6.45 5.82
CA ASN A 254 4.99 5.96 7.02
C ASN A 254 3.93 5.32 7.95
N PRO A 255 3.95 4.00 8.19
CA PRO A 255 2.90 3.27 8.89
C PRO A 255 2.88 3.46 10.42
N LYS A 256 3.62 4.42 11.00
CA LYS A 256 3.84 4.48 12.46
C LYS A 256 2.70 5.08 13.30
N THR A 257 1.62 5.54 12.71
CA THR A 257 0.51 6.14 13.45
C THR A 257 -0.60 5.12 13.68
N LYS A 258 -0.94 4.81 14.94
CA LYS A 258 -2.06 3.93 15.29
C LYS A 258 -3.38 4.67 15.22
N ARG A 259 -4.41 3.96 14.77
CA ARG A 259 -5.78 4.45 14.72
C ARG A 259 -6.44 4.26 16.09
N GLU A 260 -7.29 5.22 16.51
CA GLU A 260 -8.26 4.98 17.57
C GLU A 260 -9.30 3.95 17.09
N PRO A 261 -9.85 3.12 18.00
CA PRO A 261 -10.86 2.12 17.65
C PRO A 261 -12.04 2.77 16.92
N LEU A 262 -12.38 2.24 15.73
CA LEU A 262 -13.59 2.67 15.04
C LEU A 262 -14.82 2.20 15.80
N HIS A 263 -15.80 3.09 16.02
CA HIS A 263 -17.05 2.70 16.61
C HIS A 263 -17.79 1.69 15.71
N LYS A 264 -18.41 0.67 16.33
CA LYS A 264 -19.15 -0.41 15.63
C LYS A 264 -20.20 0.10 14.66
N GLU A 265 -20.74 1.30 14.85
CA GLU A 265 -21.69 1.95 13.96
C GLU A 265 -21.16 2.18 12.54
N ASN A 266 -19.84 2.36 12.38
CA ASN A 266 -19.19 2.48 11.07
C ASN A 266 -19.06 1.13 10.33
N LEU A 267 -19.27 0.03 11.04
CA LEU A 267 -19.19 -1.34 10.55
C LEU A 267 -20.57 -1.98 10.26
N SER A 268 -21.65 -1.35 10.72
CA SER A 268 -23.03 -1.92 10.70
C SER A 268 -23.62 -2.16 9.32
N GLY A 269 -22.98 -1.68 8.24
CA GLY A 269 -23.43 -1.95 6.86
C GLY A 269 -22.94 -3.26 6.26
N ARG A 270 -22.08 -4.03 6.93
CA ARG A 270 -21.37 -5.19 6.38
C ARG A 270 -22.18 -6.47 6.37
N HIS A 271 -22.99 -6.72 7.40
CA HIS A 271 -23.75 -7.96 7.54
C HIS A 271 -24.90 -8.14 6.56
N LEU A 272 -25.26 -7.11 5.79
CA LEU A 272 -26.40 -7.16 4.87
C LEU A 272 -26.00 -7.39 3.39
N ALA A 273 -24.73 -7.33 3.05
CA ALA A 273 -24.24 -7.55 1.68
C ALA A 273 -23.89 -9.01 1.36
N GLY A 274 -23.98 -9.92 2.32
CA GLY A 274 -23.60 -11.33 2.23
C GLY A 274 -24.77 -12.33 2.36
N LYS A 275 -26.01 -11.92 2.06
CA LYS A 275 -27.15 -12.86 1.97
C LYS A 275 -27.80 -12.82 0.62
#